data_fe9855b5159f5170936abc86bd4b9a55
#
_entry.id   fe9855b5159f5170936abc86bd4b9a55
#
_cell.length_a   1.000
_cell.length_b   1.000
_cell.length_c   1.000
_cell.angle_alpha   90.00
_cell.angle_beta   90.00
_cell.angle_gamma   90.00
#
_symmetry.space_group_name_H-M   'P 1'
#
loop_
_entity.id
_entity.type
_entity.pdbx_description
1 polymer ?
#
loop_
_entity_poly.entity_id
_entity_poly.type
_entity_poly.pdbx_seq_one_letter_code
_entity_poly.pdbx_strand_id
1 'polypeptide(L)'
;MSASPAGRRRFTEYQDLMRHRIMDILLVSTPYDTFILEEAGELSERMLGEFRNLDLHYAPGLTGVSTGTEALRVARENSRVNLIITTPHLADMDAAELARRIREEGLDVPVVLLAWDTRELSDFQARKDTSAIERTFLWQGDARTLVSIVKSVEDWRNAEHDALAV
;
A
#
# COMPACT_ATOMS: atom_id res chain seq x y z
N MET A 1 -27.66 32.02 -1.37
CA MET A 1 -26.77 32.00 -2.54
C MET A 1 -26.52 30.56 -2.94
N SER A 2 -27.05 30.16 -4.07
CA SER A 2 -26.82 28.82 -4.59
C SER A 2 -25.49 28.80 -5.36
N ALA A 3 -24.58 27.90 -4.95
CA ALA A 3 -23.37 27.65 -5.72
C ALA A 3 -23.76 27.14 -7.11
N SER A 4 -23.12 27.64 -8.17
CA SER A 4 -23.42 27.20 -9.52
C SER A 4 -23.21 25.69 -9.70
N PRO A 5 -24.03 25.00 -10.49
CA PRO A 5 -23.89 23.56 -10.70
C PRO A 5 -22.49 23.15 -11.20
N ALA A 6 -21.81 24.02 -11.92
CA ALA A 6 -20.46 23.76 -12.43
C ALA A 6 -19.40 23.70 -11.30
N GLY A 7 -19.56 24.52 -10.24
CA GLY A 7 -18.65 24.50 -9.12
C GLY A 7 -18.76 23.23 -8.27
N ARG A 8 -19.97 22.71 -8.11
CA ARG A 8 -20.20 21.45 -7.39
C ARG A 8 -19.63 20.23 -8.12
N ARG A 9 -19.75 20.18 -9.44
CA ARG A 9 -19.21 19.09 -10.24
C ARG A 9 -17.69 19.05 -10.16
N ARG A 10 -17.01 20.19 -10.29
CA ARG A 10 -15.56 20.24 -10.19
C ARG A 10 -15.04 19.83 -8.81
N PHE A 11 -15.73 20.20 -7.75
CA PHE A 11 -15.34 19.84 -6.40
C PHE A 11 -15.52 18.33 -6.15
N THR A 12 -16.61 17.75 -6.62
CA THR A 12 -16.87 16.31 -6.50
C THR A 12 -15.88 15.51 -7.33
N GLU A 13 -15.60 15.92 -8.57
CA GLU A 13 -14.59 15.28 -9.42
C GLU A 13 -13.20 15.33 -8.80
N TYR A 14 -12.83 16.45 -8.20
CA TYR A 14 -11.55 16.60 -7.51
C TYR A 14 -11.46 15.70 -6.27
N GLN A 15 -12.51 15.62 -5.47
CA GLN A 15 -12.57 14.73 -4.31
C GLN A 15 -12.54 13.26 -4.71
N ASP A 16 -13.24 12.88 -5.77
CA ASP A 16 -13.24 11.52 -6.29
C ASP A 16 -11.85 11.12 -6.81
N LEU A 17 -11.15 12.04 -7.49
CA LEU A 17 -9.77 11.83 -7.92
C LEU A 17 -8.80 11.70 -6.73
N MET A 18 -9.00 12.46 -5.67
CA MET A 18 -8.19 12.41 -4.45
C MET A 18 -8.50 11.17 -3.59
N ARG A 19 -9.72 10.65 -3.67
CA ARG A 19 -10.22 9.54 -2.85
C ARG A 19 -9.45 8.23 -3.06
N HIS A 20 -8.95 7.98 -4.27
CA HIS A 20 -8.25 6.75 -4.64
C HIS A 20 -6.73 6.91 -4.71
N ARG A 21 -6.24 8.04 -4.22
CA ARG A 21 -4.81 8.31 -4.19
C ARG A 21 -4.19 7.74 -2.93
N ILE A 22 -3.04 7.08 -3.09
CA ILE A 22 -2.29 6.60 -1.93
C ILE A 22 -1.64 7.81 -1.23
N MET A 23 -1.99 7.99 0.02
CA MET A 23 -1.54 9.12 0.84
C MET A 23 -0.34 8.77 1.69
N ASP A 24 -0.47 7.71 2.48
CA ASP A 24 0.61 7.17 3.31
C ASP A 24 0.66 5.66 3.16
N ILE A 25 1.87 5.16 2.93
CA ILE A 25 2.17 3.73 2.87
C ILE A 25 2.67 3.28 4.24
N LEU A 26 2.12 2.21 4.74
CA LEU A 26 2.65 1.51 5.91
C LEU A 26 3.44 0.29 5.42
N LEU A 27 4.75 0.34 5.59
CA LEU A 27 5.64 -0.77 5.26
C LEU A 27 5.86 -1.61 6.52
N VAL A 28 5.46 -2.87 6.45
CA VAL A 28 5.58 -3.82 7.56
C VAL A 28 6.63 -4.86 7.21
N SER A 29 7.76 -4.83 7.90
CA SER A 29 8.87 -5.73 7.63
C SER A 29 9.71 -5.94 8.88
N THR A 30 10.34 -7.11 8.99
CA THR A 30 11.27 -7.35 10.10
C THR A 30 12.46 -6.39 10.01
N PRO A 31 13.22 -6.17 11.10
CA PRO A 31 14.43 -5.35 11.03
C PRO A 31 15.42 -5.85 9.98
N TYR A 32 15.52 -7.16 9.79
CA TYR A 32 16.38 -7.75 8.75
C TYR A 32 15.88 -7.38 7.35
N ASP A 33 14.60 -7.55 7.08
CA ASP A 33 13.99 -7.20 5.79
C ASP A 33 14.09 -5.69 5.52
N THR A 34 13.87 -4.88 6.53
CA THR A 34 14.03 -3.43 6.44
C THR A 34 15.46 -3.06 6.05
N PHE A 35 16.44 -3.71 6.65
CA PHE A 35 17.84 -3.50 6.33
C PHE A 35 18.12 -3.80 4.85
N ILE A 36 17.58 -4.89 4.32
CA ILE A 36 17.74 -5.24 2.90
C ILE A 36 17.05 -4.24 1.99
N LEU A 37 15.84 -3.82 2.33
CA LEU A 37 15.08 -2.83 1.57
C LEU A 37 15.81 -1.47 1.52
N GLU A 38 16.48 -1.12 2.60
CA GLU A 38 17.21 0.14 2.76
C GLU A 38 18.72 0.00 2.52
N GLU A 39 19.19 -1.13 2.02
CA GLU A 39 20.63 -1.42 1.86
C GLU A 39 21.36 -0.34 1.08
N ALA A 40 20.72 0.32 0.18
CA ALA A 40 21.29 1.42 -0.57
C ALA A 40 21.05 2.79 0.09
N GLY A 41 20.52 2.80 1.31
CA GLY A 41 20.18 4.01 2.07
C GLY A 41 18.98 4.76 1.53
N GLU A 42 18.11 5.18 2.43
CA GLU A 42 17.08 6.19 2.13
C GLU A 42 16.01 5.79 1.12
N LEU A 43 15.35 4.64 1.37
CA LEU A 43 14.25 4.16 0.54
C LEU A 43 13.18 5.25 0.27
N SER A 44 12.84 6.03 1.30
CA SER A 44 11.85 7.12 1.18
C SER A 44 12.31 8.20 0.21
N GLU A 45 13.58 8.60 0.27
CA GLU A 45 14.13 9.63 -0.62
C GLU A 45 14.22 9.13 -2.05
N ARG A 46 14.59 7.87 -2.24
CA ARG A 46 14.63 7.26 -3.56
C ARG A 46 13.26 7.14 -4.17
N MET A 47 12.29 6.74 -3.37
CA MET A 47 10.89 6.68 -3.81
C MET A 47 10.42 8.08 -4.25
N LEU A 48 10.70 9.09 -3.44
CA LEU A 48 10.37 10.48 -3.77
C LEU A 48 11.02 10.94 -5.09
N GLY A 49 12.30 10.59 -5.30
CA GLY A 49 13.01 10.87 -6.54
C GLY A 49 12.37 10.22 -7.75
N GLU A 50 11.94 8.96 -7.64
CA GLU A 50 11.27 8.26 -8.73
C GLU A 50 9.91 8.88 -9.07
N PHE A 51 9.15 9.34 -8.07
CA PHE A 51 7.90 10.06 -8.31
C PHE A 51 8.14 11.39 -9.04
N ARG A 52 9.22 12.11 -8.70
CA ARG A 52 9.61 13.34 -9.41
C ARG A 52 10.03 13.06 -10.86
N ASN A 53 10.81 12.00 -11.07
CA ASN A 53 11.27 11.62 -12.40
C ASN A 53 10.11 11.27 -13.35
N LEU A 54 9.00 10.77 -12.80
CA LEU A 54 7.79 10.47 -13.57
C LEU A 54 6.84 11.65 -13.66
N ASP A 55 7.28 12.84 -13.25
CA ASP A 55 6.48 14.08 -13.25
C ASP A 55 5.16 13.93 -12.48
N LEU A 56 5.20 13.14 -11.41
CA LEU A 56 4.06 12.94 -10.52
C LEU A 56 4.12 13.99 -9.41
N HIS A 57 3.05 14.76 -9.29
CA HIS A 57 2.98 15.88 -8.35
C HIS A 57 2.87 15.45 -6.88
N TYR A 58 2.79 14.16 -6.62
CA TYR A 58 2.51 13.63 -5.30
C TYR A 58 3.32 12.37 -5.04
N ALA A 59 4.12 12.41 -3.99
CA ALA A 59 4.73 11.22 -3.42
C ALA A 59 4.00 10.87 -2.12
N PRO A 60 3.57 9.62 -1.92
CA PRO A 60 2.99 9.21 -0.64
C PRO A 60 4.03 9.23 0.46
N GLY A 61 3.58 9.42 1.71
CA GLY A 61 4.43 9.20 2.86
C GLY A 61 4.75 7.72 3.03
N LEU A 62 5.85 7.42 3.70
CA LEU A 62 6.26 6.05 3.99
C LEU A 62 6.60 5.94 5.48
N THR A 63 5.86 5.08 6.18
CA THR A 63 6.10 4.77 7.59
C THR A 63 6.43 3.29 7.72
N GLY A 64 7.48 2.97 8.46
CA GLY A 64 7.89 1.59 8.70
C GLY A 64 7.52 1.12 10.10
N VAL A 65 7.00 -0.11 10.20
CA VAL A 65 6.82 -0.82 11.47
C VAL A 65 7.33 -2.24 11.30
N SER A 66 7.64 -2.89 12.42
CA SER A 66 8.29 -4.22 12.38
C SER A 66 7.41 -5.38 12.79
N THR A 67 6.22 -5.11 13.29
CA THR A 67 5.28 -6.16 13.75
C THR A 67 3.89 -5.94 13.17
N GLY A 68 3.13 -7.02 13.07
CA GLY A 68 1.73 -6.94 12.68
C GLY A 68 0.88 -6.21 13.71
N THR A 69 1.19 -6.36 14.98
CA THR A 69 0.49 -5.65 16.06
C THR A 69 0.64 -4.14 15.93
N GLU A 70 1.85 -3.65 15.66
CA GLU A 70 2.08 -2.23 15.39
C GLU A 70 1.35 -1.77 14.13
N ALA A 71 1.38 -2.59 13.08
CA ALA A 71 0.68 -2.27 11.84
C ALA A 71 -0.81 -2.08 12.06
N LEU A 72 -1.44 -2.96 12.83
CA LEU A 72 -2.85 -2.85 13.19
C LEU A 72 -3.13 -1.57 13.96
N ARG A 73 -2.30 -1.25 14.93
CA ARG A 73 -2.44 -0.02 15.72
C ARG A 73 -2.36 1.23 14.84
N VAL A 74 -1.35 1.31 14.00
CA VAL A 74 -1.17 2.46 13.10
C VAL A 74 -2.33 2.58 12.11
N ALA A 75 -2.78 1.46 11.55
CA ALA A 75 -3.92 1.46 10.62
C ALA A 75 -5.22 1.95 11.27
N ARG A 76 -5.44 1.62 12.57
CA ARG A 76 -6.60 2.11 13.31
C ARG A 76 -6.52 3.60 13.63
N GLU A 77 -5.34 4.07 14.03
CA GLU A 77 -5.14 5.42 14.56
C GLU A 77 -4.87 6.47 13.49
N ASN A 78 -4.33 6.06 12.34
CA ASN A 78 -3.92 6.97 11.27
C ASN A 78 -4.74 6.73 10.00
N SER A 79 -5.75 7.56 9.80
CA SER A 79 -6.64 7.47 8.65
C SER A 79 -5.98 7.81 7.30
N ARG A 80 -4.79 8.40 7.32
CA ARG A 80 -4.02 8.69 6.11
C ARG A 80 -3.35 7.44 5.53
N VAL A 81 -3.12 6.41 6.34
CA VAL A 81 -2.59 5.13 5.87
C VAL A 81 -3.68 4.42 5.05
N ASN A 82 -3.47 4.36 3.76
CA ASN A 82 -4.41 3.73 2.83
C ASN A 82 -3.76 2.70 1.90
N LEU A 83 -2.57 2.25 2.26
CA LEU A 83 -1.90 1.10 1.66
C LEU A 83 -0.96 0.47 2.69
N ILE A 84 -1.07 -0.83 2.86
CA ILE A 84 -0.15 -1.63 3.68
C ILE A 84 0.64 -2.53 2.73
N ILE A 85 1.98 -2.43 2.80
CA ILE A 85 2.89 -3.33 2.10
C ILE A 85 3.59 -4.15 3.18
N THR A 86 3.49 -5.46 3.12
CA THR A 86 4.08 -6.35 4.11
C THR A 86 4.93 -7.43 3.47
N THR A 87 6.04 -7.77 4.13
CA THR A 87 6.82 -8.96 3.80
C THR A 87 6.11 -10.20 4.35
N PRO A 88 6.40 -11.43 3.87
CA PRO A 88 5.62 -12.62 4.23
C PRO A 88 5.65 -12.98 5.70
N HIS A 89 6.80 -12.87 6.35
CA HIS A 89 6.98 -13.34 7.73
C HIS A 89 7.37 -12.18 8.63
N LEU A 90 6.55 -11.93 9.65
CA LEU A 90 6.81 -10.92 10.68
C LEU A 90 7.15 -11.63 12.00
N ALA A 91 7.60 -10.88 13.00
CA ALA A 91 8.00 -11.49 14.27
C ALA A 91 6.83 -12.11 15.04
N ASP A 92 5.65 -11.50 14.96
CA ASP A 92 4.48 -11.88 15.77
C ASP A 92 3.36 -12.56 14.97
N MET A 93 3.38 -12.46 13.65
CA MET A 93 2.39 -13.07 12.76
C MET A 93 2.92 -13.09 11.33
N ASP A 94 2.22 -13.75 10.41
CA ASP A 94 2.54 -13.66 8.99
C ASP A 94 1.64 -12.64 8.27
N ALA A 95 1.96 -12.38 7.01
CA ALA A 95 1.22 -11.42 6.20
C ALA A 95 -0.24 -11.82 5.97
N ALA A 96 -0.53 -13.12 5.87
CA ALA A 96 -1.89 -13.62 5.68
C ALA A 96 -2.74 -13.32 6.91
N GLU A 97 -2.20 -13.51 8.10
CA GLU A 97 -2.90 -13.20 9.35
C GLU A 97 -3.10 -11.69 9.51
N LEU A 98 -2.09 -10.89 9.20
CA LEU A 98 -2.23 -9.42 9.23
C LEU A 98 -3.35 -8.95 8.31
N ALA A 99 -3.37 -9.43 7.08
CA ALA A 99 -4.41 -9.06 6.11
C ALA A 99 -5.81 -9.47 6.57
N ARG A 100 -5.94 -10.67 7.14
CA ARG A 100 -7.20 -11.16 7.70
C ARG A 100 -7.68 -10.28 8.85
N ARG A 101 -6.79 -9.89 9.77
CA ARG A 101 -7.13 -9.02 10.91
C ARG A 101 -7.54 -7.62 10.47
N ILE A 102 -6.87 -7.04 9.49
CA ILE A 102 -7.24 -5.75 8.91
C ILE A 102 -8.68 -5.81 8.39
N ARG A 103 -9.01 -6.87 7.68
CA ARG A 103 -10.36 -7.05 7.13
C ARG A 103 -11.40 -7.28 8.22
N GLU A 104 -11.08 -8.10 9.23
CA GLU A 104 -11.99 -8.38 10.36
C GLU A 104 -12.32 -7.14 11.18
N GLU A 105 -11.39 -6.21 11.28
CA GLU A 105 -11.62 -4.93 11.98
C GLU A 105 -12.43 -3.93 11.14
N GLY A 106 -12.78 -4.28 9.91
CA GLY A 106 -13.54 -3.41 9.03
C GLY A 106 -12.74 -2.25 8.46
N LEU A 107 -11.41 -2.34 8.47
CA LEU A 107 -10.53 -1.33 7.89
C LEU A 107 -10.45 -1.52 6.38
N ASP A 108 -10.83 -0.50 5.63
CA ASP A 108 -10.77 -0.52 4.16
C ASP A 108 -9.39 -0.08 3.68
N VAL A 109 -8.39 -0.86 4.03
CA VAL A 109 -7.00 -0.62 3.64
C VAL A 109 -6.49 -1.85 2.90
N PRO A 110 -6.07 -1.71 1.62
CA PRO A 110 -5.52 -2.83 0.88
C PRO A 110 -4.21 -3.30 1.51
N VAL A 111 -4.03 -4.59 1.60
CA VAL A 111 -2.80 -5.24 2.05
C VAL A 111 -2.15 -5.93 0.87
N VAL A 112 -0.93 -5.54 0.57
CA VAL A 112 -0.13 -6.03 -0.54
C VAL A 112 1.07 -6.80 0.01
N LEU A 113 1.33 -7.97 -0.55
CA LEU A 113 2.48 -8.80 -0.18
C LEU A 113 3.68 -8.44 -1.06
N LEU A 114 4.81 -8.19 -0.43
CA LEU A 114 6.09 -7.98 -1.09
C LEU A 114 7.03 -9.13 -0.74
N ALA A 115 7.33 -9.99 -1.71
CA ALA A 115 8.22 -11.13 -1.54
C ALA A 115 9.56 -10.87 -2.25
N TRP A 116 10.61 -11.55 -1.79
CA TRP A 116 11.96 -11.39 -2.34
C TRP A 116 12.12 -12.08 -3.69
N ASP A 117 11.50 -13.26 -3.83
CA ASP A 117 11.61 -14.04 -5.05
C ASP A 117 10.37 -14.92 -5.26
N THR A 118 10.29 -15.53 -6.42
CA THR A 118 9.18 -16.38 -6.83
C THR A 118 9.02 -17.61 -5.93
N ARG A 119 10.13 -18.18 -5.46
CA ARG A 119 10.11 -19.36 -4.60
C ARG A 119 9.49 -19.05 -3.25
N GLU A 120 9.91 -17.97 -2.62
CA GLU A 120 9.32 -17.51 -1.35
C GLU A 120 7.82 -17.27 -1.49
N LEU A 121 7.44 -16.59 -2.57
CA LEU A 121 6.03 -16.31 -2.86
C LEU A 121 5.23 -17.57 -3.05
N SER A 122 5.73 -18.53 -3.86
CA SER A 122 5.06 -19.80 -4.13
C SER A 122 4.90 -20.63 -2.85
N ASP A 123 5.96 -20.73 -2.05
CA ASP A 123 5.92 -21.45 -0.78
C ASP A 123 4.89 -20.84 0.18
N PHE A 124 4.85 -19.53 0.28
CA PHE A 124 3.90 -18.82 1.12
C PHE A 124 2.45 -19.07 0.67
N GLN A 125 2.19 -18.93 -0.62
CA GLN A 125 0.85 -19.15 -1.20
C GLN A 125 0.37 -20.60 -1.05
N ALA A 126 1.29 -21.56 -1.09
CA ALA A 126 0.98 -22.97 -0.91
C ALA A 126 0.60 -23.33 0.53
N ARG A 127 1.08 -22.58 1.52
CA ARG A 127 0.92 -22.90 2.95
C ARG A 127 -0.11 -22.04 3.67
N LYS A 128 -0.45 -20.88 3.11
CA LYS A 128 -1.28 -19.88 3.78
C LYS A 128 -2.49 -19.49 2.95
N ASP A 129 -3.56 -19.13 3.64
CA ASP A 129 -4.73 -18.54 3.01
C ASP A 129 -4.44 -17.07 2.71
N THR A 130 -4.19 -16.75 1.46
CA THR A 130 -3.86 -15.40 0.99
C THR A 130 -5.07 -14.62 0.46
N SER A 131 -6.28 -15.10 0.71
CA SER A 131 -7.50 -14.49 0.16
C SER A 131 -7.73 -13.04 0.61
N ALA A 132 -7.22 -12.66 1.79
CA ALA A 132 -7.30 -11.30 2.30
C ALA A 132 -6.20 -10.38 1.77
N ILE A 133 -5.16 -10.93 1.16
CA ILE A 133 -4.11 -10.18 0.49
C ILE A 133 -4.59 -9.83 -0.91
N GLU A 134 -4.58 -8.56 -1.24
CA GLU A 134 -5.18 -8.10 -2.49
C GLU A 134 -4.31 -8.35 -3.71
N ARG A 135 -2.98 -8.13 -3.57
CA ARG A 135 -2.02 -8.36 -4.63
C ARG A 135 -0.67 -8.76 -4.07
N THR A 136 0.13 -9.38 -4.91
CA THR A 136 1.49 -9.80 -4.58
C THR A 136 2.47 -9.20 -5.57
N PHE A 137 3.63 -8.77 -5.06
CA PHE A 137 4.70 -8.20 -5.88
C PHE A 137 6.04 -8.81 -5.45
N LEU A 138 6.99 -8.80 -6.39
CA LEU A 138 8.36 -9.19 -6.13
C LEU A 138 9.24 -7.94 -6.01
N TRP A 139 10.15 -7.95 -5.04
CA TRP A 139 11.13 -6.89 -4.91
C TRP A 139 12.09 -6.90 -6.09
N GLN A 140 12.25 -5.76 -6.76
CA GLN A 140 13.07 -5.63 -7.96
C GLN A 140 14.43 -4.98 -7.66
N GLY A 141 14.79 -4.83 -6.39
CA GLY A 141 16.08 -4.31 -5.98
C GLY A 141 16.16 -2.79 -5.81
N ASP A 142 15.10 -2.06 -6.11
CA ASP A 142 15.09 -0.60 -5.94
C ASP A 142 13.69 -0.03 -5.67
N ALA A 143 13.65 1.28 -5.39
CA ALA A 143 12.44 2.00 -5.02
C ALA A 143 11.39 2.07 -6.14
N ARG A 144 11.73 1.78 -7.38
CA ARG A 144 10.74 1.71 -8.47
C ARG A 144 9.70 0.64 -8.22
N THR A 145 10.03 -0.40 -7.46
CA THR A 145 9.08 -1.41 -7.02
C THR A 145 7.93 -0.76 -6.25
N LEU A 146 8.22 0.15 -5.33
CA LEU A 146 7.19 0.86 -4.55
C LEU A 146 6.31 1.74 -5.44
N VAL A 147 6.91 2.44 -6.38
CA VAL A 147 6.16 3.27 -7.34
C VAL A 147 5.21 2.41 -8.18
N SER A 148 5.68 1.26 -8.64
CA SER A 148 4.85 0.31 -9.40
C SER A 148 3.68 -0.21 -8.57
N ILE A 149 3.91 -0.52 -7.30
CA ILE A 149 2.87 -0.97 -6.38
C ILE A 149 1.81 0.13 -6.20
N VAL A 150 2.23 1.35 -5.92
CA VAL A 150 1.32 2.49 -5.72
C VAL A 150 0.45 2.70 -6.95
N LYS A 151 1.04 2.75 -8.12
CA LYS A 151 0.29 2.91 -9.38
C LYS A 151 -0.69 1.78 -9.62
N SER A 152 -0.25 0.54 -9.41
CA SER A 152 -1.09 -0.64 -9.61
C SER A 152 -2.32 -0.62 -8.69
N VAL A 153 -2.12 -0.26 -7.41
CA VAL A 153 -3.21 -0.19 -6.44
C VAL A 153 -4.17 0.95 -6.76
N GLU A 154 -3.65 2.14 -7.10
CA GLU A 154 -4.48 3.28 -7.48
C GLU A 154 -5.34 2.96 -8.73
N ASP A 155 -4.73 2.40 -9.76
CA ASP A 155 -5.43 2.04 -10.99
C ASP A 155 -6.52 1.00 -10.74
N TRP A 156 -6.21 -0.01 -9.95
CA TRP A 156 -7.16 -1.06 -9.62
C TRP A 156 -8.33 -0.54 -8.79
N ARG A 157 -8.06 0.31 -7.80
CA ARG A 157 -9.11 0.94 -6.98
C ARG A 157 -10.00 1.87 -7.81
N ASN A 158 -9.42 2.63 -8.72
CA ASN A 158 -10.17 3.48 -9.63
C ASN A 158 -11.06 2.67 -10.57
N ALA A 159 -10.55 1.56 -11.10
CA ALA A 159 -11.32 0.66 -11.95
C ALA A 159 -12.52 0.04 -11.21
N GLU A 160 -12.34 -0.38 -9.96
CA GLU A 160 -13.44 -0.88 -9.13
C GLU A 160 -14.50 0.17 -8.88
N HIS A 161 -14.05 1.40 -8.56
CA HIS A 161 -14.97 2.52 -8.33
C HIS A 161 -15.79 2.84 -9.57
N ASP A 162 -15.17 2.89 -10.73
CA ASP A 162 -15.84 3.12 -12.00
C ASP A 162 -16.83 2.01 -12.35
N ALA A 163 -16.49 0.76 -12.05
CA ALA A 163 -17.38 -0.38 -12.26
C ALA A 163 -18.62 -0.32 -11.35
N LEU A 164 -18.47 0.18 -10.12
CA LEU A 164 -19.59 0.32 -9.18
C LEU A 164 -20.47 1.56 -9.48
N ALA A 165 -19.95 2.51 -10.21
CA ALA A 165 -20.65 3.76 -10.55
C ALA A 165 -21.57 3.60 -11.79
N VAL A 166 -21.53 2.44 -12.45
CA VAL A 166 -22.34 2.17 -13.66
C VAL A 166 -23.71 1.55 -13.28
#